data_7e8697070cf704ffda7e1795b2e7afb9
#
_entry.id   7e8697070cf704ffda7e1795b2e7afb9
#
_cell.length_a   1.000
_cell.length_b   1.000
_cell.length_c   1.000
_cell.angle_alpha   90.00
_cell.angle_beta   90.00
_cell.angle_gamma   90.00
#
_symmetry.space_group_name_H-M   'P 1'
#
loop_
_entity.id
_entity.type
_entity.pdbx_description
1 polymer ?
#
loop_
_entity_poly.entity_id
_entity_poly.type
_entity_poly.pdbx_seq_one_letter_code
_entity_poly.pdbx_strand_id
1 'polypeptide(L)'
;TASISTNIKERLDFSCAIFAADGSLIANAPHLPVHLGSMSFAVKYQADHLHELGQGSFKRGDVVLANHPSAGGSHLPDMTCITPVFAPDRDEIIFFTASRGHHADIGGILPGSMPPNSTNIFEEGAQIRSFKIVSEGVYDRDGLVRVLVDEPSKYAGCSGTRCFRDVESCLLYTSDAADE
;
A
#
# COMPACT_ATOMS: atom_id res chain seq x y z
N THR A 1 7.48 16.90 -5.56
CA THR A 1 6.85 15.57 -5.63
C THR A 1 7.88 14.55 -6.09
N ALA A 2 8.10 13.50 -5.29
CA ALA A 2 9.09 12.46 -5.60
C ALA A 2 8.59 11.48 -6.69
N SER A 3 7.27 11.35 -6.85
CA SER A 3 6.69 10.43 -7.83
C SER A 3 6.90 10.88 -9.27
N ILE A 4 7.25 9.91 -10.12
CA ILE A 4 7.38 10.07 -11.58
C ILE A 4 6.05 9.62 -12.24
N SER A 5 5.21 8.84 -11.52
CA SER A 5 3.94 8.35 -12.03
C SER A 5 3.02 9.48 -12.48
N THR A 6 2.58 9.44 -13.73
CA THR A 6 1.63 10.40 -14.30
C THR A 6 0.32 10.42 -13.49
N ASN A 7 -0.13 9.28 -12.99
CA ASN A 7 -1.35 9.20 -12.21
C ASN A 7 -1.22 9.96 -10.88
N ILE A 8 -0.14 9.76 -10.15
CA ILE A 8 0.09 10.42 -8.86
C ILE A 8 0.47 11.89 -9.05
N LYS A 9 1.43 12.16 -9.95
CA LYS A 9 2.01 13.50 -10.14
C LYS A 9 1.09 14.48 -10.88
N GLU A 10 0.49 14.02 -11.99
CA GLU A 10 -0.26 14.89 -12.90
C GLU A 10 -1.77 14.82 -12.61
N ARG A 11 -2.31 13.64 -12.30
CA ARG A 11 -3.73 13.45 -12.03
C ARG A 11 -4.11 13.56 -10.57
N LEU A 12 -3.13 13.64 -9.66
CA LEU A 12 -3.31 13.69 -8.22
C LEU A 12 -4.11 12.49 -7.70
N ASP A 13 -3.90 11.32 -8.33
CA ASP A 13 -4.59 10.08 -8.01
C ASP A 13 -3.96 9.42 -6.77
N PHE A 14 -4.10 10.11 -5.64
CA PHE A 14 -3.66 9.66 -4.34
C PHE A 14 -4.55 10.25 -3.24
N SER A 15 -4.53 9.62 -2.08
CA SER A 15 -5.28 10.07 -0.90
C SER A 15 -4.48 9.79 0.37
N CYS A 16 -4.60 10.70 1.36
CA CYS A 16 -4.01 10.54 2.68
C CYS A 16 -5.10 10.72 3.74
N ALA A 17 -5.04 9.92 4.79
CA ALA A 17 -6.01 9.97 5.87
C ALA A 17 -5.41 9.53 7.21
N ILE A 18 -6.07 9.94 8.29
CA ILE A 18 -5.78 9.55 9.67
C ILE A 18 -6.96 8.73 10.19
N PHE A 19 -6.66 7.61 10.83
CA PHE A 19 -7.63 6.67 11.37
C PHE A 19 -7.38 6.46 12.86
N ALA A 20 -8.43 6.32 13.64
CA ALA A 20 -8.33 5.93 15.04
C ALA A 20 -7.74 4.50 15.18
N ALA A 21 -7.37 4.12 16.39
CA ALA A 21 -6.81 2.80 16.67
C ALA A 21 -7.73 1.63 16.27
N ASP A 22 -9.04 1.86 16.23
CA ASP A 22 -10.05 0.89 15.77
C ASP A 22 -10.26 0.88 14.23
N GLY A 23 -9.51 1.70 13.48
CA GLY A 23 -9.61 1.83 12.03
C GLY A 23 -10.70 2.78 11.54
N SER A 24 -11.41 3.48 12.43
CA SER A 24 -12.39 4.49 12.04
C SER A 24 -11.72 5.76 11.52
N LEU A 25 -12.28 6.37 10.47
CA LEU A 25 -11.74 7.58 9.86
C LEU A 25 -11.87 8.78 10.82
N ILE A 26 -10.75 9.46 11.10
CA ILE A 26 -10.71 10.70 11.88
C ILE A 26 -10.67 11.93 10.96
N ALA A 27 -9.72 11.93 10.02
CA ALA A 27 -9.50 13.05 9.11
C ALA A 27 -8.94 12.56 7.78
N ASN A 28 -9.22 13.27 6.71
CA ASN A 28 -8.71 12.96 5.38
C ASN A 28 -8.42 14.23 4.58
N ALA A 29 -7.43 14.14 3.70
CA ALA A 29 -7.26 15.11 2.64
C ALA A 29 -8.36 14.88 1.56
N PRO A 30 -9.03 15.93 1.07
CA PRO A 30 -10.16 15.80 0.14
C PRO A 30 -9.66 15.54 -1.28
N HIS A 31 -9.18 14.32 -1.58
CA HIS A 31 -8.76 13.95 -2.93
C HIS A 31 -9.82 13.10 -3.62
N LEU A 32 -9.69 11.76 -3.62
CA LEU A 32 -10.60 10.88 -4.34
C LEU A 32 -11.57 10.16 -3.40
N PRO A 33 -12.90 10.36 -3.54
CA PRO A 33 -13.88 9.73 -2.66
C PRO A 33 -13.81 8.20 -2.64
N VAL A 34 -13.48 7.56 -3.77
CA VAL A 34 -13.38 6.10 -3.88
C VAL A 34 -12.26 5.52 -3.00
N HIS A 35 -11.17 6.23 -2.83
CA HIS A 35 -10.09 5.80 -1.94
C HIS A 35 -10.53 5.82 -0.48
N LEU A 36 -11.23 6.86 -0.07
CA LEU A 36 -11.62 7.08 1.33
C LEU A 36 -12.54 5.97 1.84
N GLY A 37 -13.53 5.57 1.03
CA GLY A 37 -14.47 4.53 1.41
C GLY A 37 -13.80 3.18 1.69
N SER A 38 -12.76 2.81 0.95
CA SER A 38 -12.06 1.53 1.10
C SER A 38 -10.87 1.57 2.06
N MET A 39 -10.26 2.75 2.31
CA MET A 39 -9.07 2.84 3.18
C MET A 39 -9.37 2.46 4.63
N SER A 40 -10.55 2.80 5.16
CA SER A 40 -10.97 2.38 6.51
C SER A 40 -10.96 0.87 6.65
N PHE A 41 -11.47 0.15 5.63
CA PHE A 41 -11.43 -1.31 5.62
C PHE A 41 -10.01 -1.85 5.55
N ALA A 42 -9.13 -1.22 4.77
CA ALA A 42 -7.73 -1.62 4.69
C ALA A 42 -7.00 -1.47 6.03
N VAL A 43 -7.15 -0.32 6.69
CA VAL A 43 -6.55 -0.07 8.00
C VAL A 43 -7.08 -1.06 9.04
N LYS A 44 -8.42 -1.20 9.11
CA LYS A 44 -9.06 -2.15 10.04
C LYS A 44 -8.61 -3.59 9.78
N TYR A 45 -8.55 -4.01 8.51
CA TYR A 45 -8.10 -5.36 8.15
C TYR A 45 -6.67 -5.62 8.62
N GLN A 46 -5.74 -4.66 8.44
CA GLN A 46 -4.38 -4.82 8.92
C GLN A 46 -4.31 -4.82 10.45
N ALA A 47 -5.07 -3.96 11.13
CA ALA A 47 -5.12 -3.94 12.60
C ALA A 47 -5.61 -5.28 13.17
N ASP A 48 -6.64 -5.87 12.57
CA ASP A 48 -7.26 -7.09 13.07
C ASP A 48 -6.49 -8.38 12.68
N HIS A 49 -5.84 -8.42 11.50
CA HIS A 49 -5.34 -9.66 10.90
C HIS A 49 -3.82 -9.72 10.67
N LEU A 50 -3.05 -8.68 11.04
CA LEU A 50 -1.62 -8.62 10.75
C LEU A 50 -0.86 -9.86 11.23
N HIS A 51 -1.18 -10.35 12.43
CA HIS A 51 -0.58 -11.55 13.00
C HIS A 51 -0.92 -12.82 12.20
N GLU A 52 -2.17 -12.97 11.79
CA GLU A 52 -2.65 -14.13 11.02
C GLU A 52 -2.02 -14.18 9.62
N LEU A 53 -1.67 -13.01 9.07
CA LEU A 53 -0.99 -12.88 7.79
C LEU A 53 0.52 -13.12 7.87
N GLY A 54 1.03 -13.57 9.02
CA GLY A 54 2.44 -13.90 9.22
C GLY A 54 3.36 -12.69 9.39
N GLN A 55 2.80 -11.48 9.58
CA GLN A 55 3.56 -10.25 9.77
C GLN A 55 3.82 -9.91 11.25
N GLY A 56 3.36 -10.76 12.18
CA GLY A 56 3.44 -10.52 13.61
C GLY A 56 2.49 -9.41 14.08
N SER A 57 2.85 -8.68 15.12
CA SER A 57 2.13 -7.48 15.57
C SER A 57 2.75 -6.21 15.00
N PHE A 58 2.01 -5.11 15.03
CA PHE A 58 2.57 -3.78 14.76
C PHE A 58 3.60 -3.40 15.83
N LYS A 59 4.67 -2.74 15.37
CA LYS A 59 5.72 -2.16 16.20
C LYS A 59 6.02 -0.74 15.76
N ARG A 60 6.72 0.02 16.61
CA ARG A 60 7.17 1.37 16.27
C ARG A 60 8.08 1.33 15.04
N GLY A 61 7.86 2.26 14.12
CA GLY A 61 8.62 2.34 12.87
C GLY A 61 8.23 1.30 11.82
N ASP A 62 7.10 0.58 12.00
CA ASP A 62 6.55 -0.29 10.97
C ASP A 62 5.77 0.52 9.92
N VAL A 63 5.87 0.10 8.68
CA VAL A 63 4.98 0.51 7.58
C VAL A 63 4.52 -0.73 6.84
N VAL A 64 3.21 -0.90 6.72
CA VAL A 64 2.59 -2.03 6.02
C VAL A 64 2.08 -1.58 4.67
N LEU A 65 2.43 -2.33 3.62
CA LEU A 65 1.93 -2.18 2.26
C LEU A 65 0.83 -3.22 1.98
N ALA A 66 -0.29 -2.78 1.41
CA ALA A 66 -1.39 -3.65 0.98
C ALA A 66 -2.10 -3.06 -0.24
N ASN A 67 -2.59 -3.93 -1.14
CA ASN A 67 -3.42 -3.52 -2.27
C ASN A 67 -4.55 -4.51 -2.59
N HIS A 68 -4.53 -5.71 -2.00
CA HIS A 68 -5.44 -6.79 -2.35
C HIS A 68 -6.89 -6.46 -1.95
N PRO A 69 -7.89 -6.69 -2.83
CA PRO A 69 -9.30 -6.39 -2.53
C PRO A 69 -9.84 -7.10 -1.28
N SER A 70 -9.42 -8.34 -1.01
CA SER A 70 -9.80 -9.05 0.21
C SER A 70 -9.21 -8.48 1.50
N ALA A 71 -8.26 -7.56 1.40
CA ALA A 71 -7.64 -6.85 2.50
C ALA A 71 -8.01 -5.35 2.53
N GLY A 72 -9.16 -4.99 1.97
CA GLY A 72 -9.67 -3.62 1.93
C GLY A 72 -9.09 -2.76 0.80
N GLY A 73 -8.43 -3.37 -0.20
CA GLY A 73 -8.03 -2.67 -1.42
C GLY A 73 -9.23 -2.39 -2.34
N SER A 74 -9.13 -1.35 -3.16
CA SER A 74 -10.11 -1.05 -4.21
C SER A 74 -9.83 -1.88 -5.47
N HIS A 75 -8.68 -1.68 -6.08
CA HIS A 75 -8.11 -2.49 -7.16
C HIS A 75 -6.59 -2.52 -7.03
N LEU A 76 -5.92 -3.49 -7.65
CA LEU A 76 -4.52 -3.77 -7.35
C LEU A 76 -3.54 -2.59 -7.55
N PRO A 77 -3.70 -1.70 -8.56
CA PRO A 77 -2.82 -0.53 -8.70
C PRO A 77 -2.89 0.49 -7.57
N ASP A 78 -3.95 0.47 -6.75
CA ASP A 78 -4.12 1.33 -5.58
C ASP A 78 -3.34 0.79 -4.39
N MET A 79 -2.05 1.05 -4.34
CA MET A 79 -1.22 0.64 -3.22
C MET A 79 -1.43 1.52 -2.01
N THR A 80 -1.62 0.90 -0.85
CA THR A 80 -1.88 1.57 0.42
C THR A 80 -0.74 1.29 1.39
N CYS A 81 -0.09 2.37 1.87
CA CYS A 81 0.84 2.33 3.00
C CYS A 81 0.07 2.68 4.27
N ILE A 82 0.26 1.87 5.31
CA ILE A 82 -0.39 2.03 6.62
C ILE A 82 0.70 2.05 7.70
N THR A 83 0.74 3.13 8.48
CA THR A 83 1.73 3.35 9.53
C THR A 83 1.04 3.49 10.88
N PRO A 84 1.34 2.64 11.86
CA PRO A 84 0.84 2.80 13.23
C PRO A 84 1.59 3.92 13.95
N VAL A 85 0.88 4.75 14.66
CA VAL A 85 1.46 5.76 15.54
C VAL A 85 1.20 5.37 16.98
N PHE A 86 2.25 5.22 17.75
CA PHE A 86 2.22 4.78 19.14
C PHE A 86 2.26 5.95 20.11
N ALA A 87 1.63 5.78 21.26
CA ALA A 87 1.77 6.73 22.38
C ALA A 87 3.25 6.88 22.76
N PRO A 88 3.73 8.10 23.10
CA PRO A 88 5.14 8.33 23.39
C PRO A 88 5.68 7.54 24.60
N ASP A 89 4.82 7.27 25.56
CA ASP A 89 5.15 6.74 26.89
C ASP A 89 4.77 5.27 27.11
N ARG A 90 4.05 4.65 26.15
CA ARG A 90 3.57 3.26 26.26
C ARG A 90 3.42 2.60 24.90
N ASP A 91 3.44 1.28 24.90
CA ASP A 91 3.33 0.47 23.67
C ASP A 91 1.85 0.27 23.28
N GLU A 92 1.18 1.40 22.97
CA GLU A 92 -0.23 1.43 22.56
C GLU A 92 -0.36 2.27 21.29
N ILE A 93 -1.03 1.72 20.28
CA ILE A 93 -1.35 2.44 19.05
C ILE A 93 -2.46 3.45 19.35
N ILE A 94 -2.19 4.73 19.11
CA ILE A 94 -3.16 5.81 19.33
C ILE A 94 -3.92 6.20 18.06
N PHE A 95 -3.28 6.05 16.89
CA PHE A 95 -3.91 6.22 15.58
C PHE A 95 -3.08 5.56 14.48
N PHE A 96 -3.63 5.50 13.27
CA PHE A 96 -2.92 5.13 12.07
C PHE A 96 -2.90 6.29 11.07
N THR A 97 -1.80 6.46 10.35
CA THR A 97 -1.80 7.22 9.11
C THR A 97 -1.86 6.25 7.95
N ALA A 98 -2.56 6.61 6.89
CA ALA A 98 -2.55 5.83 5.66
C ALA A 98 -2.51 6.73 4.44
N SER A 99 -1.76 6.29 3.43
CA SER A 99 -1.70 6.90 2.12
C SER A 99 -1.96 5.84 1.06
N ARG A 100 -2.70 6.22 0.02
CA ARG A 100 -3.00 5.37 -1.13
C ARG A 100 -2.69 6.11 -2.41
N GLY A 101 -1.98 5.47 -3.32
CA GLY A 101 -1.65 6.02 -4.63
C GLY A 101 -1.91 5.02 -5.74
N HIS A 102 -2.43 5.52 -6.87
CA HIS A 102 -2.65 4.71 -8.07
C HIS A 102 -1.37 4.63 -8.91
N HIS A 103 -0.75 3.44 -8.92
CA HIS A 103 0.47 3.19 -9.68
C HIS A 103 0.17 2.80 -11.13
N ALA A 104 1.00 3.31 -12.07
CA ALA A 104 0.79 3.10 -13.50
C ALA A 104 1.10 1.67 -13.97
N ASP A 105 1.96 0.94 -13.25
CA ASP A 105 2.34 -0.43 -13.60
C ASP A 105 2.74 -1.20 -12.34
N ILE A 106 2.00 -2.26 -12.05
CA ILE A 106 2.24 -3.17 -10.93
C ILE A 106 2.58 -4.60 -11.40
N GLY A 107 2.97 -4.75 -12.67
CA GLY A 107 3.54 -5.99 -13.18
C GLY A 107 2.57 -7.01 -13.77
N GLY A 108 1.36 -6.61 -14.12
CA GLY A 108 0.39 -7.44 -14.83
C GLY A 108 0.72 -7.67 -16.31
N ILE A 109 -0.19 -8.30 -17.03
CA ILE A 109 -0.05 -8.56 -18.49
C ILE A 109 0.06 -7.28 -19.30
N LEU A 110 -0.59 -6.21 -18.86
CA LEU A 110 -0.51 -4.85 -19.42
C LEU A 110 -0.37 -3.83 -18.31
N PRO A 111 0.34 -2.69 -18.54
CA PRO A 111 0.32 -1.57 -17.63
C PRO A 111 -1.08 -0.92 -17.61
N GLY A 112 -1.42 -0.24 -16.53
CA GLY A 112 -2.70 0.46 -16.35
C GLY A 112 -3.54 -0.12 -15.23
N SER A 113 -4.77 0.42 -15.10
CA SER A 113 -5.61 0.15 -13.95
C SER A 113 -6.18 -1.26 -13.90
N MET A 114 -6.68 -1.74 -15.04
CA MET A 114 -7.27 -3.08 -15.19
C MET A 114 -7.05 -3.53 -16.63
N PRO A 115 -6.24 -4.56 -16.86
CA PRO A 115 -6.05 -5.10 -18.21
C PRO A 115 -7.39 -5.62 -18.77
N PRO A 116 -7.86 -5.13 -19.92
CA PRO A 116 -9.20 -5.48 -20.43
C PRO A 116 -9.34 -6.96 -20.81
N ASN A 117 -8.21 -7.64 -20.99
CA ASN A 117 -8.16 -9.04 -21.38
C ASN A 117 -7.83 -9.97 -20.20
N SER A 118 -7.70 -9.44 -18.96
CA SER A 118 -7.46 -10.29 -17.79
C SER A 118 -8.68 -11.16 -17.51
N THR A 119 -8.43 -12.42 -17.20
CA THR A 119 -9.45 -13.43 -16.87
C THR A 119 -9.41 -13.82 -15.39
N ASN A 120 -8.35 -13.44 -14.71
CA ASN A 120 -8.15 -13.68 -13.29
C ASN A 120 -7.22 -12.62 -12.69
N ILE A 121 -7.26 -12.48 -11.35
CA ILE A 121 -6.53 -11.45 -10.62
C ILE A 121 -4.99 -11.57 -10.75
N PHE A 122 -4.46 -12.77 -11.02
CA PHE A 122 -3.01 -12.98 -11.17
C PHE A 122 -2.45 -12.30 -12.44
N GLU A 123 -3.28 -12.08 -13.44
CA GLU A 123 -2.92 -11.36 -14.66
C GLU A 123 -2.90 -9.84 -14.49
N GLU A 124 -3.42 -9.34 -13.36
CA GLU A 124 -3.49 -7.90 -13.08
C GLU A 124 -2.23 -7.36 -12.40
N GLY A 125 -1.37 -8.23 -11.85
CA GLY A 125 -0.08 -7.85 -11.28
C GLY A 125 0.11 -8.21 -9.80
N ALA A 126 0.89 -7.42 -9.10
CA ALA A 126 1.26 -7.67 -7.71
C ALA A 126 0.04 -7.71 -6.79
N GLN A 127 -0.02 -8.74 -5.95
CA GLN A 127 -1.09 -8.99 -4.99
C GLN A 127 -0.53 -9.03 -3.59
N ILE A 128 -0.77 -7.98 -2.82
CA ILE A 128 -0.20 -7.81 -1.50
C ILE A 128 -1.36 -7.69 -0.49
N ARG A 129 -1.60 -8.75 0.28
CA ARG A 129 -2.57 -8.70 1.38
C ARG A 129 -2.01 -7.95 2.58
N SER A 130 -0.74 -8.19 2.87
CA SER A 130 0.01 -7.53 3.93
C SER A 130 1.50 -7.77 3.71
N PHE A 131 2.29 -6.71 3.72
CA PHE A 131 3.74 -6.80 3.65
C PHE A 131 4.35 -5.63 4.42
N LYS A 132 5.17 -5.90 5.44
CA LYS A 132 5.92 -4.85 6.13
C LYS A 132 7.06 -4.38 5.22
N ILE A 133 6.83 -3.25 4.54
CA ILE A 133 7.86 -2.61 3.70
C ILE A 133 8.95 -1.96 4.56
N VAL A 134 8.57 -1.51 5.76
CA VAL A 134 9.50 -1.09 6.83
C VAL A 134 9.14 -1.86 8.08
N SER A 135 10.13 -2.46 8.73
CA SER A 135 9.98 -3.17 9.99
C SER A 135 10.90 -2.56 11.04
N GLU A 136 10.31 -1.98 12.09
CA GLU A 136 11.06 -1.32 13.18
C GLU A 136 12.09 -0.29 12.66
N GLY A 137 11.71 0.48 11.63
CA GLY A 137 12.55 1.48 10.98
C GLY A 137 13.52 0.93 9.93
N VAL A 138 13.52 -0.37 9.67
CA VAL A 138 14.41 -1.00 8.67
C VAL A 138 13.62 -1.29 7.39
N TYR A 139 14.03 -0.66 6.30
CA TYR A 139 13.42 -0.84 4.97
C TYR A 139 13.80 -2.18 4.35
N ASP A 140 12.80 -2.99 3.95
CA ASP A 140 12.97 -4.28 3.27
C ASP A 140 12.85 -4.13 1.75
N ARG A 141 13.93 -3.65 1.12
CA ARG A 141 13.99 -3.47 -0.32
C ARG A 141 13.89 -4.79 -1.09
N ASP A 142 14.55 -5.83 -0.59
CA ASP A 142 14.56 -7.13 -1.28
C ASP A 142 13.17 -7.79 -1.23
N GLY A 143 12.49 -7.66 -0.11
CA GLY A 143 11.08 -8.05 0.01
C GLY A 143 10.18 -7.27 -0.93
N LEU A 144 10.41 -5.97 -1.12
CA LEU A 144 9.64 -5.16 -2.07
C LEU A 144 9.87 -5.61 -3.52
N VAL A 145 11.13 -5.90 -3.90
CA VAL A 145 11.46 -6.49 -5.23
C VAL A 145 10.69 -7.79 -5.41
N ARG A 146 10.75 -8.67 -4.43
CA ARG A 146 10.05 -9.96 -4.47
C ARG A 146 8.56 -9.78 -4.75
N VAL A 147 7.84 -8.93 -4.01
CA VAL A 147 6.37 -8.81 -4.14
C VAL A 147 5.94 -8.04 -5.37
N LEU A 148 6.76 -7.13 -5.92
CA LEU A 148 6.42 -6.30 -7.07
C LEU A 148 6.98 -6.82 -8.40
N VAL A 149 8.05 -7.60 -8.36
CA VAL A 149 8.73 -8.09 -9.57
C VAL A 149 8.66 -9.60 -9.67
N ASP A 150 9.20 -10.32 -8.66
CA ASP A 150 9.39 -11.76 -8.78
C ASP A 150 8.06 -12.52 -8.72
N GLU A 151 7.18 -12.18 -7.78
CA GLU A 151 5.89 -12.89 -7.62
C GLU A 151 4.97 -12.70 -8.83
N PRO A 152 4.73 -11.47 -9.36
CA PRO A 152 3.94 -11.31 -10.56
C PRO A 152 4.54 -12.01 -11.77
N SER A 153 5.88 -12.01 -11.91
CA SER A 153 6.58 -12.63 -13.06
C SER A 153 6.41 -14.15 -13.16
N LYS A 154 5.88 -14.80 -12.13
CA LYS A 154 5.58 -16.25 -12.17
C LYS A 154 4.36 -16.58 -13.04
N TYR A 155 3.54 -15.60 -13.34
CA TYR A 155 2.32 -15.81 -14.13
C TYR A 155 2.54 -15.50 -15.61
N ALA A 156 1.93 -16.30 -16.48
CA ALA A 156 2.10 -16.18 -17.91
C ALA A 156 1.67 -14.81 -18.44
N GLY A 157 2.53 -14.15 -19.17
CA GLY A 157 2.30 -12.81 -19.72
C GLY A 157 2.59 -11.64 -18.76
N CYS A 158 2.82 -11.90 -17.48
CA CYS A 158 3.22 -10.89 -16.51
C CYS A 158 4.75 -10.74 -16.48
N SER A 159 5.24 -9.53 -16.16
CA SER A 159 6.68 -9.22 -16.19
C SER A 159 7.23 -8.68 -14.87
N GLY A 160 6.39 -8.55 -13.85
CA GLY A 160 6.70 -7.69 -12.71
C GLY A 160 6.63 -6.21 -13.10
N THR A 161 6.64 -5.30 -12.12
CA THR A 161 6.56 -3.87 -12.41
C THR A 161 7.78 -3.39 -13.21
N ARG A 162 7.53 -2.68 -14.30
CA ARG A 162 8.56 -2.02 -15.13
C ARG A 162 8.98 -0.67 -14.55
N CYS A 163 8.20 -0.16 -13.60
CA CYS A 163 8.37 1.15 -12.97
C CYS A 163 8.85 1.04 -11.51
N PHE A 164 9.64 0.01 -11.17
CA PHE A 164 10.02 -0.28 -9.77
C PHE A 164 10.56 0.94 -9.02
N ARG A 165 11.45 1.73 -9.63
CA ARG A 165 12.03 2.92 -8.99
C ARG A 165 10.98 4.00 -8.67
N ASP A 166 9.97 4.15 -9.52
CA ASP A 166 8.87 5.08 -9.29
C ASP A 166 7.99 4.63 -8.12
N VAL A 167 7.64 3.35 -8.11
CA VAL A 167 6.86 2.76 -7.00
C VAL A 167 7.65 2.86 -5.69
N GLU A 168 8.91 2.45 -5.68
CA GLU A 168 9.81 2.54 -4.53
C GLU A 168 9.91 3.97 -3.98
N SER A 169 10.18 4.95 -4.85
CA SER A 169 10.29 6.36 -4.44
C SER A 169 8.99 6.91 -3.87
N CYS A 170 7.86 6.55 -4.46
CA CYS A 170 6.55 6.97 -3.99
C CYS A 170 6.24 6.38 -2.60
N LEU A 171 6.49 5.08 -2.42
CA LEU A 171 6.22 4.39 -1.16
C LEU A 171 7.11 4.91 -0.02
N LEU A 172 8.40 5.14 -0.27
CA LEU A 172 9.34 5.67 0.73
C LEU A 172 8.97 7.10 1.13
N TYR A 173 8.64 7.98 0.16
CA TYR A 173 8.23 9.34 0.47
C TYR A 173 6.99 9.41 1.35
N THR A 174 6.04 8.49 1.16
CA THR A 174 4.84 8.43 2.01
C THR A 174 5.12 7.84 3.39
N SER A 175 6.17 7.03 3.56
CA SER A 175 6.59 6.54 4.87
C SER A 175 7.32 7.61 5.69
N ASP A 176 8.20 8.40 5.06
CA ASP A 176 8.97 9.47 5.74
C ASP A 176 8.07 10.60 6.25
N ALA A 177 6.98 10.90 5.53
CA ALA A 177 6.03 11.94 5.95
C ALA A 177 5.25 11.61 7.24
N ALA A 178 5.38 10.40 7.77
CA ALA A 178 4.78 9.99 9.04
C ALA A 178 5.71 10.23 10.24
N ASP A 179 7.00 10.50 10.00
CA ASP A 179 8.02 10.70 11.04
C ASP A 179 8.27 12.20 11.37
N GLU A 180 7.72 13.16 10.58
CA GLU A 180 7.73 14.60 10.83
C GLU A 180 6.44 15.08 11.54
#